data_df2c5bbf303bbdc6d78d3d83b4921a7b
#
_entry.id   df2c5bbf303bbdc6d78d3d83b4921a7b
#
_cell.length_a   1.000
_cell.length_b   1.000
_cell.length_c   1.000
_cell.angle_alpha   90.00
_cell.angle_beta   90.00
_cell.angle_gamma   90.00
#
_symmetry.space_group_name_H-M   'P 1'
#
loop_
_entity.id
_entity.type
_entity.pdbx_description
1 polymer ?
#
loop_
_entity_poly.entity_id
_entity_poly.type
_entity_poly.pdbx_seq_one_letter_code
_entity_poly.pdbx_strand_id
1 'polypeptide(L)'
;MATIEQLGAEKYVLLTTFRRDGRAVSTPLWVVPDGAGLAFWTPAGTGKVKRIRNSGRVTLAPCDVRGNSHGEAIEANARIGDSTDRRRIGEGLKRKYGLLGRLTLLGSKLRRGEDGTLAILVS
;
A
#
# COMPACT_ATOMS: atom_id res chain seq x y z
N MET A 1 15.13 7.46 -12.77
CA MET A 1 14.04 6.55 -12.36
C MET A 1 14.11 6.31 -10.84
N ALA A 2 12.99 6.43 -10.14
CA ALA A 2 12.95 6.15 -8.70
C ALA A 2 13.08 4.64 -8.45
N THR A 3 13.77 4.28 -7.37
CA THR A 3 13.82 2.89 -6.90
C THR A 3 12.63 2.63 -5.96
N ILE A 4 12.35 1.35 -5.71
CA ILE A 4 11.33 0.97 -4.73
C ILE A 4 11.62 1.64 -3.38
N GLU A 5 12.87 1.58 -2.92
CA GLU A 5 13.25 2.17 -1.64
C GLU A 5 13.01 3.69 -1.60
N GLN A 6 13.33 4.41 -2.68
CA GLN A 6 13.13 5.85 -2.76
C GLN A 6 11.65 6.24 -2.68
N LEU A 7 10.75 5.41 -3.19
CA LEU A 7 9.31 5.66 -3.11
C LEU A 7 8.80 5.66 -1.67
N GLY A 8 9.52 5.04 -0.75
CA GLY A 8 9.17 5.06 0.67
C GLY A 8 9.16 6.45 1.32
N ALA A 9 9.83 7.44 0.70
CA ALA A 9 9.84 8.82 1.17
C ALA A 9 8.65 9.64 0.66
N GLU A 10 7.88 9.12 -0.29
CA GLU A 10 6.72 9.80 -0.85
C GLU A 10 5.55 9.80 0.13
N LYS A 11 4.68 10.80 0.01
CA LYS A 11 3.44 10.83 0.80
C LYS A 11 2.40 9.87 0.22
N TYR A 12 2.28 9.82 -1.11
CA TYR A 12 1.38 8.94 -1.83
C TYR A 12 2.14 8.19 -2.92
N VAL A 13 1.79 6.94 -3.10
CA VAL A 13 2.28 6.13 -4.22
C VAL A 13 1.07 5.54 -4.93
N LEU A 14 1.08 5.63 -6.25
CA LEU A 14 0.07 5.03 -7.09
C LEU A 14 0.37 3.54 -7.21
N LEU A 15 -0.45 2.74 -6.57
CA LEU A 15 -0.35 1.28 -6.64
C LEU A 15 -1.29 0.80 -7.74
N THR A 16 -0.75 0.14 -8.74
CA THR A 16 -1.52 -0.44 -9.83
C THR A 16 -1.50 -1.96 -9.72
N THR A 17 -2.69 -2.55 -9.66
CA THR A 17 -2.90 -4.00 -9.66
C THR A 17 -3.60 -4.38 -10.97
N PHE A 18 -3.64 -5.67 -11.28
CA PHE A 18 -4.15 -6.13 -12.57
C PHE A 18 -5.28 -7.14 -12.40
N ARG A 19 -6.34 -6.96 -13.16
CA ARG A 19 -7.43 -7.93 -13.26
C ARG A 19 -6.96 -9.16 -14.02
N ARG A 20 -7.72 -10.25 -13.95
CA ARG A 20 -7.38 -11.49 -14.66
C ARG A 20 -7.26 -11.30 -16.17
N ASP A 21 -8.03 -10.38 -16.73
CA ASP A 21 -7.99 -10.03 -18.16
C ASP A 21 -6.86 -9.05 -18.52
N GLY A 22 -6.03 -8.67 -17.54
CA GLY A 22 -4.89 -7.78 -17.74
C GLY A 22 -5.18 -6.31 -17.55
N ARG A 23 -6.44 -5.90 -17.34
CA ARG A 23 -6.76 -4.48 -17.13
C ARG A 23 -6.18 -3.96 -15.84
N ALA A 24 -5.58 -2.78 -15.91
CA ALA A 24 -4.96 -2.12 -14.77
C ALA A 24 -5.98 -1.36 -13.92
N VAL A 25 -5.80 -1.43 -12.59
CA VAL A 25 -6.60 -0.65 -11.63
C VAL A 25 -5.63 0.05 -10.70
N SER A 26 -5.63 1.38 -10.72
CA SER A 26 -4.68 2.20 -9.97
C SER A 26 -5.37 2.91 -8.81
N THR A 27 -4.68 2.98 -7.67
CA THR A 27 -5.16 3.64 -6.46
C THR A 27 -4.02 4.42 -5.80
N PRO A 28 -4.20 5.71 -5.49
CA PRO A 28 -3.23 6.44 -4.68
C PRO A 28 -3.36 6.02 -3.22
N LEU A 29 -2.26 5.64 -2.60
CA LEU A 29 -2.23 5.15 -1.23
C LEU A 29 -1.11 5.78 -0.43
N TRP A 30 -1.28 5.86 0.87
CA TRP A 30 -0.19 6.13 1.79
C TRP A 30 0.78 4.96 1.75
N VAL A 31 2.06 5.27 1.81
CA VAL A 31 3.14 4.31 1.70
C VAL A 31 4.00 4.34 2.95
N VAL A 32 4.45 3.18 3.38
CA VAL A 32 5.36 3.02 4.53
C VAL A 32 6.62 2.33 4.03
N PRO A 33 7.82 2.86 4.32
CA PRO A 33 9.05 2.11 4.04
C PRO A 33 9.11 0.85 4.89
N ASP A 34 9.57 -0.24 4.31
CA ASP A 34 9.67 -1.54 4.98
C ASP A 34 10.98 -2.23 4.54
N GLY A 35 12.08 -1.93 5.24
CA GLY A 35 13.40 -2.36 4.81
C GLY A 35 13.74 -1.76 3.45
N ALA A 36 14.13 -2.60 2.51
CA ALA A 36 14.37 -2.18 1.12
C ALA A 36 13.09 -2.14 0.28
N GLY A 37 11.97 -2.59 0.82
CA GLY A 37 10.68 -2.59 0.16
C GLY A 37 9.74 -1.52 0.68
N LEU A 38 8.47 -1.69 0.35
CA LEU A 38 7.39 -0.79 0.76
C LEU A 38 6.23 -1.59 1.33
N ALA A 39 5.35 -0.88 2.03
CA ALA A 39 4.09 -1.45 2.47
C ALA A 39 2.96 -0.44 2.34
N PHE A 40 1.76 -0.96 2.18
CA PHE A 40 0.53 -0.18 2.10
C PHE A 40 -0.49 -0.75 3.08
N TRP A 41 -1.42 0.09 3.50
CA TRP A 41 -2.50 -0.28 4.41
C TRP A 41 -3.82 -0.23 3.66
N THR A 42 -4.59 -1.31 3.71
CA THR A 42 -5.83 -1.39 2.93
C THR A 42 -6.91 -2.19 3.67
N PRO A 43 -8.20 -1.86 3.46
CA PRO A 43 -9.27 -2.72 3.93
C PRO A 43 -9.21 -4.12 3.30
N ALA A 44 -9.51 -5.15 4.09
CA ALA A 44 -9.35 -6.54 3.70
C ALA A 44 -10.24 -6.98 2.53
N GLY A 45 -11.42 -6.40 2.42
CA GLY A 45 -12.41 -6.80 1.41
C GLY A 45 -12.29 -6.09 0.06
N THR A 46 -11.22 -5.34 -0.17
CA THR A 46 -11.08 -4.57 -1.42
C THR A 46 -10.68 -5.45 -2.60
N GLY A 47 -10.95 -4.95 -3.80
CA GLY A 47 -10.52 -5.62 -5.03
C GLY A 47 -9.01 -5.71 -5.17
N LYS A 48 -8.25 -4.74 -4.60
CA LYS A 48 -6.78 -4.78 -4.57
C LYS A 48 -6.27 -6.07 -3.96
N VAL A 49 -6.84 -6.45 -2.82
CA VAL A 49 -6.43 -7.68 -2.11
C VAL A 49 -6.68 -8.90 -2.98
N LYS A 50 -7.84 -8.99 -3.60
CA LYS A 50 -8.16 -10.10 -4.50
C LYS A 50 -7.22 -10.18 -5.68
N ARG A 51 -6.93 -9.03 -6.30
CA ARG A 51 -6.04 -8.97 -7.46
C ARG A 51 -4.62 -9.39 -7.09
N ILE A 52 -4.11 -8.95 -5.94
CA ILE A 52 -2.77 -9.30 -5.46
C ILE A 52 -2.68 -10.79 -5.14
N ARG A 53 -3.71 -11.37 -4.53
CA ARG A 53 -3.75 -12.81 -4.26
C ARG A 53 -3.78 -13.65 -5.55
N ASN A 54 -4.39 -13.12 -6.60
CA ASN A 54 -4.42 -13.77 -7.90
C ASN A 54 -3.10 -13.63 -8.65
N SER A 55 -2.52 -12.43 -8.61
CA SER A 55 -1.23 -12.14 -9.24
C SER A 55 -0.52 -11.05 -8.42
N GLY A 56 0.67 -11.37 -7.93
CA GLY A 56 1.48 -10.42 -7.17
C GLY A 56 2.11 -9.30 -7.99
N ARG A 57 1.96 -9.33 -9.32
CA ARG A 57 2.52 -8.30 -10.18
C ARG A 57 1.81 -6.96 -9.94
N VAL A 58 2.60 -5.92 -9.66
CA VAL A 58 2.08 -4.56 -9.48
C VAL A 58 3.01 -3.57 -10.15
N THR A 59 2.55 -2.32 -10.33
CA THR A 59 3.43 -1.20 -10.64
C THR A 59 3.25 -0.12 -9.60
N LEU A 60 4.30 0.68 -9.42
CA LEU A 60 4.36 1.75 -8.43
C LEU A 60 4.84 3.02 -9.12
N ALA A 61 4.21 4.15 -8.80
CA ALA A 61 4.67 5.46 -9.27
C ALA A 61 4.43 6.51 -8.20
N PRO A 62 5.33 7.50 -8.06
CA PRO A 62 5.04 8.61 -7.15
C PRO A 62 3.83 9.38 -7.67
N CYS A 63 2.94 9.79 -6.78
CA CYS A 63 1.73 10.50 -7.19
C CYS A 63 1.26 11.49 -6.14
N ASP A 64 0.24 12.27 -6.49
CA ASP A 64 -0.49 13.10 -5.55
C ASP A 64 -1.70 12.35 -4.98
N VAL A 65 -2.45 13.02 -4.11
CA VAL A 65 -3.64 12.42 -3.46
C VAL A 65 -4.73 12.02 -4.46
N ARG A 66 -4.74 12.65 -5.64
CA ARG A 66 -5.72 12.35 -6.70
C ARG A 66 -5.30 11.21 -7.63
N GLY A 67 -4.06 10.74 -7.49
CA GLY A 67 -3.52 9.70 -8.35
C GLY A 67 -2.81 10.21 -9.60
N ASN A 68 -2.52 11.51 -9.68
CA ASN A 68 -1.73 12.05 -10.78
C ASN A 68 -0.26 11.71 -10.56
N SER A 69 0.32 10.91 -11.44
CA SER A 69 1.71 10.47 -11.28
C SER A 69 2.70 11.59 -11.60
N HIS A 70 3.81 11.61 -10.85
CA HIS A 70 4.91 12.56 -11.04
C HIS A 70 6.16 11.90 -11.59
N GLY A 71 6.10 10.66 -12.02
CA GLY A 71 7.26 9.93 -12.50
C GLY A 71 6.86 8.64 -13.15
N GLU A 72 7.86 7.92 -13.63
CA GLU A 72 7.64 6.64 -14.29
C GLU A 72 7.20 5.56 -13.32
N ALA A 73 6.33 4.66 -13.80
CA ALA A 73 5.94 3.49 -13.05
C ALA A 73 7.06 2.45 -13.08
N ILE A 74 7.29 1.79 -11.95
CA ILE A 74 8.23 0.68 -11.86
C ILE A 74 7.48 -0.61 -11.51
N GLU A 75 7.95 -1.72 -12.03
CA GLU A 75 7.36 -3.02 -11.73
C GLU A 75 7.88 -3.56 -10.40
N ALA A 76 7.00 -4.25 -9.67
CA ALA A 76 7.32 -4.84 -8.39
C ALA A 76 6.41 -6.04 -8.14
N ASN A 77 6.65 -6.73 -7.03
CA ASN A 77 5.83 -7.84 -6.58
C ASN A 77 5.23 -7.53 -5.22
N ALA A 78 3.94 -7.82 -5.08
CA ALA A 78 3.18 -7.58 -3.86
C ALA A 78 2.68 -8.90 -3.27
N ARG A 79 2.58 -8.93 -1.95
CA ARG A 79 1.93 -10.03 -1.23
C ARG A 79 1.16 -9.46 -0.04
N ILE A 80 0.20 -10.22 0.43
CA ILE A 80 -0.56 -9.85 1.62
C ILE A 80 0.23 -10.31 2.85
N GLY A 81 0.49 -9.38 3.77
CA GLY A 81 1.20 -9.68 5.01
C GLY A 81 0.31 -10.38 6.04
N ASP A 82 0.93 -11.05 7.00
CA ASP A 82 0.24 -11.68 8.14
C ASP A 82 -0.05 -10.67 9.25
N SER A 83 -0.53 -11.13 10.41
CA SER A 83 -0.86 -10.27 11.54
C SER A 83 0.36 -9.56 12.12
N THR A 84 1.52 -10.20 12.09
CA THR A 84 2.78 -9.59 12.54
C THR A 84 3.18 -8.45 11.61
N ASP A 85 3.10 -8.67 10.30
CA ASP A 85 3.33 -7.65 9.29
C ASP A 85 2.38 -6.47 9.49
N ARG A 86 1.10 -6.75 9.69
CA ARG A 86 0.08 -5.71 9.91
C ARG A 86 0.43 -4.80 11.08
N ARG A 87 0.87 -5.37 12.21
CA ARG A 87 1.27 -4.59 13.38
C ARG A 87 2.48 -3.72 13.09
N ARG A 88 3.49 -4.29 12.45
CA ARG A 88 4.72 -3.57 12.07
C ARG A 88 4.41 -2.39 11.16
N ILE A 89 3.59 -2.60 10.14
CA ILE A 89 3.22 -1.55 9.19
C ILE A 89 2.33 -0.51 9.85
N GLY A 90 1.43 -0.91 10.74
CA GLY A 90 0.64 0.03 11.54
C GLY A 90 1.51 0.99 12.34
N GLU A 91 2.57 0.46 12.98
CA GLU A 91 3.52 1.31 13.71
C GLU A 91 4.30 2.24 12.76
N GLY A 92 4.64 1.76 11.57
CA GLY A 92 5.26 2.59 10.53
C GLY A 92 4.37 3.75 10.08
N LEU A 93 3.07 3.50 9.94
CA LEU A 93 2.09 4.55 9.63
C LEU A 93 2.06 5.64 10.71
N LYS A 94 2.05 5.24 11.97
CA LYS A 94 2.07 6.18 13.09
C LYS A 94 3.31 7.06 13.06
N ARG A 95 4.47 6.45 12.80
CA ARG A 95 5.73 7.18 12.74
C ARG A 95 5.78 8.16 11.58
N LYS A 96 5.36 7.74 10.40
CA LYS A 96 5.46 8.55 9.19
C LYS A 96 4.41 9.66 9.12
N TYR A 97 3.16 9.34 9.44
CA TYR A 97 2.03 10.25 9.28
C TYR A 97 1.55 10.89 10.60
N GLY A 98 2.18 10.53 11.72
CA GLY A 98 1.92 11.14 13.02
C GLY A 98 0.48 11.01 13.46
N LEU A 99 -0.15 12.14 13.84
CA LEU A 99 -1.52 12.14 14.35
C LEU A 99 -2.53 11.61 13.32
N LEU A 100 -2.36 11.95 12.04
CA LEU A 100 -3.23 11.45 10.97
C LEU A 100 -3.16 9.93 10.86
N GLY A 101 -1.96 9.35 10.97
CA GLY A 101 -1.78 7.91 10.96
C GLY A 101 -2.48 7.25 12.13
N ARG A 102 -2.36 7.82 13.33
CA ARG A 102 -3.02 7.30 14.53
C ARG A 102 -4.54 7.35 14.42
N LEU A 103 -5.08 8.46 13.92
CA LEU A 103 -6.53 8.63 13.74
C LEU A 103 -7.07 7.65 12.68
N THR A 104 -6.32 7.45 11.59
CA THR A 104 -6.69 6.51 10.55
C THR A 104 -6.76 5.08 11.07
N LEU A 105 -5.76 4.66 11.85
CA LEU A 105 -5.73 3.32 12.45
C LEU A 105 -6.87 3.13 13.46
N LEU A 106 -7.11 4.12 14.30
CA LEU A 106 -8.20 4.05 15.27
C LEU A 106 -9.56 3.96 14.58
N GLY A 107 -9.79 4.78 13.56
CA GLY A 107 -11.02 4.75 12.78
C GLY A 107 -11.23 3.40 12.08
N SER A 108 -10.17 2.83 11.52
CA SER A 108 -10.21 1.51 10.88
C SER A 108 -10.55 0.41 11.89
N LYS A 109 -9.92 0.44 13.06
CA LYS A 109 -10.18 -0.53 14.13
C LYS A 109 -11.62 -0.46 14.62
N LEU A 110 -12.16 0.75 14.79
CA LEU A 110 -13.54 0.96 15.23
C LEU A 110 -14.57 0.53 14.19
N ARG A 111 -14.29 0.73 12.91
CA ARG A 111 -15.21 0.37 11.83
C ARG A 111 -15.15 -1.10 11.44
N ARG A 112 -13.96 -1.67 11.36
CA ARG A 112 -13.70 -2.97 10.73
C ARG A 112 -13.14 -4.03 11.68
N GLY A 113 -12.73 -3.63 12.90
CA GLY A 113 -12.01 -4.51 13.80
C GLY A 113 -10.56 -4.70 13.38
N GLU A 114 -9.81 -5.49 14.14
CA GLU A 114 -8.38 -5.70 13.87
C GLU A 114 -8.11 -6.47 12.58
N ASP A 115 -9.00 -7.41 12.23
CA ASP A 115 -8.84 -8.25 11.05
C ASP A 115 -9.44 -7.63 9.79
N GLY A 116 -10.02 -6.45 9.91
CA GLY A 116 -10.68 -5.77 8.78
C GLY A 116 -9.74 -5.00 7.87
N THR A 117 -8.46 -4.90 8.22
CA THR A 117 -7.42 -4.26 7.41
C THR A 117 -6.22 -5.18 7.25
N LEU A 118 -5.50 -4.99 6.16
CA LEU A 118 -4.33 -5.79 5.83
C LEU A 118 -3.18 -4.90 5.40
N ALA A 119 -1.96 -5.40 5.60
CA ALA A 119 -0.76 -4.77 5.02
C ALA A 119 -0.45 -5.45 3.69
N ILE A 120 -0.18 -4.65 2.66
CA ILE A 120 0.34 -5.12 1.38
C ILE A 120 1.84 -4.87 1.41
N LEU A 121 2.64 -5.91 1.25
CA LEU A 121 4.09 -5.82 1.24
C LEU A 121 4.59 -5.90 -0.19
N VAL A 122 5.47 -4.98 -0.56
CA VAL A 122 5.95 -4.84 -1.94
C VAL A 122 7.47 -4.82 -1.97
N SER A 123 8.03 -5.56 -2.88
CA SER A 123 9.48 -5.61 -3.09
C SER A 123 9.85 -5.74 -4.56
#